data_77074886937d7c4fa2e7bbdeecc884e6
#
_entry.id   77074886937d7c4fa2e7bbdeecc884e6
#
_cell.length_a   1.000
_cell.length_b   1.000
_cell.length_c   1.000
_cell.angle_alpha   90.00
_cell.angle_beta   90.00
_cell.angle_gamma   90.00
#
_symmetry.space_group_name_H-M   'P 1'
#
loop_
_entity.id
_entity.type
_entity.pdbx_description
1 polymer ?
#
loop_
_entity_poly.entity_id
_entity_poly.type
_entity_poly.pdbx_seq_one_letter_code
_entity_poly.pdbx_strand_id
1 'polypeptide(L)'
;MRQAANAPTRTACQQRLQQIAADLRQAGQEAAAETVLRDLDDFLTFYDFPQEHWLHLRTTNPIESIFAGVRLRTNVTKRLPNVGNALYLVFKVVERLSQHWRKVSGSNLCQLVLGGTRFVDGQMAGEMAA
;
A
#
# COMPACT_ATOMS: atom_id res chain seq x y z
N MET A 1 -2.29 14.67 -4.80
CA MET A 1 -1.90 13.27 -4.48
C MET A 1 -3.09 12.30 -4.57
N ARG A 2 -4.14 12.39 -3.73
CA ARG A 2 -5.26 11.43 -3.73
C ARG A 2 -5.95 11.25 -5.10
N GLN A 3 -6.13 12.32 -5.86
CA GLN A 3 -6.72 12.26 -7.21
C GLN A 3 -5.79 11.57 -8.23
N ALA A 4 -4.47 11.71 -8.09
CA ALA A 4 -3.51 11.04 -8.96
C ALA A 4 -3.54 9.52 -8.73
N ALA A 5 -3.52 9.08 -7.47
CA ALA A 5 -3.60 7.66 -7.11
C ALA A 5 -4.89 6.96 -7.60
N ASN A 6 -5.96 7.69 -7.90
CA ASN A 6 -7.22 7.14 -8.43
C ASN A 6 -7.28 7.14 -9.96
N ALA A 7 -6.19 7.44 -10.66
CA ALA A 7 -6.15 7.36 -12.12
C ALA A 7 -6.35 5.92 -12.61
N PRO A 8 -7.02 5.72 -13.76
CA PRO A 8 -7.32 4.39 -14.26
C PRO A 8 -6.11 3.65 -14.84
N THR A 9 -5.08 4.38 -15.27
CA THR A 9 -3.87 3.82 -15.89
C THR A 9 -2.60 4.41 -15.28
N ARG A 10 -1.50 3.65 -15.38
CA ARG A 10 -0.15 4.09 -14.97
C ARG A 10 0.24 5.42 -15.63
N THR A 11 0.02 5.54 -16.95
CA THR A 11 0.35 6.76 -17.72
C THR A 11 -0.44 7.98 -17.24
N ALA A 12 -1.74 7.82 -16.99
CA ALA A 12 -2.58 8.91 -16.49
C ALA A 12 -2.18 9.35 -15.07
N CYS A 13 -1.79 8.40 -14.22
CA CYS A 13 -1.28 8.68 -12.88
C CYS A 13 0.04 9.47 -12.97
N GLN A 14 0.97 8.99 -13.79
CA GLN A 14 2.27 9.62 -14.01
C GLN A 14 2.13 11.08 -14.47
N GLN A 15 1.29 11.33 -15.46
CA GLN A 15 1.03 12.69 -15.96
C GLN A 15 0.49 13.61 -14.86
N ARG A 16 -0.44 13.11 -14.04
CA ARG A 16 -0.98 13.89 -12.91
C ARG A 16 0.05 14.19 -11.83
N LEU A 17 0.94 13.23 -11.51
CA LEU A 17 2.02 13.45 -10.56
C LEU A 17 3.04 14.47 -11.09
N GLN A 18 3.38 14.40 -12.36
CA GLN A 18 4.25 15.40 -13.03
C GLN A 18 3.62 16.80 -12.99
N GLN A 19 2.32 16.90 -13.25
CA GLN A 19 1.60 18.18 -13.13
C GLN A 19 1.64 18.72 -11.71
N ILE A 20 1.39 17.88 -10.70
CA ILE A 20 1.49 18.27 -9.29
C ILE A 20 2.91 18.78 -8.96
N ALA A 21 3.95 18.13 -9.47
CA ALA A 21 5.31 18.57 -9.25
C ALA A 21 5.58 19.93 -9.91
N ALA A 22 5.04 20.17 -11.10
CA ALA A 22 5.13 21.47 -11.78
C ALA A 22 4.41 22.58 -10.97
N ASP A 23 3.20 22.30 -10.49
CA ASP A 23 2.42 23.23 -9.66
C ASP A 23 3.14 23.57 -8.34
N LEU A 24 3.79 22.58 -7.71
CA LEU A 24 4.59 22.77 -6.50
C LEU A 24 5.81 23.66 -6.75
N ARG A 25 6.48 23.52 -7.91
CA ARG A 25 7.58 24.38 -8.32
C ARG A 25 7.12 25.83 -8.52
N GLN A 26 5.99 26.02 -9.19
CA GLN A 26 5.41 27.34 -9.36
C GLN A 26 5.04 28.00 -8.03
N ALA A 27 4.65 27.19 -7.04
CA ALA A 27 4.38 27.65 -5.67
C ALA A 27 5.64 27.85 -4.80
N GLY A 28 6.85 27.69 -5.38
CA GLY A 28 8.12 27.83 -4.66
C GLY A 28 8.47 26.66 -3.72
N GLN A 29 7.78 25.52 -3.87
CA GLN A 29 7.99 24.32 -3.03
C GLN A 29 8.88 23.29 -3.75
N GLU A 30 10.11 23.67 -4.07
CA GLU A 30 11.03 22.84 -4.87
C GLU A 30 11.33 21.48 -4.21
N ALA A 31 11.61 21.46 -2.90
CA ALA A 31 11.91 20.22 -2.18
C ALA A 31 10.73 19.21 -2.22
N ALA A 32 9.50 19.70 -2.17
CA ALA A 32 8.31 18.86 -2.30
C ALA A 32 8.16 18.31 -3.72
N ALA A 33 8.41 19.14 -4.73
CA ALA A 33 8.37 18.72 -6.14
C ALA A 33 9.44 17.66 -6.43
N GLU A 34 10.68 17.85 -5.95
CA GLU A 34 11.75 16.86 -6.08
C GLU A 34 11.40 15.54 -5.42
N THR A 35 10.78 15.55 -4.24
CA THR A 35 10.34 14.32 -3.55
C THR A 35 9.32 13.56 -4.40
N VAL A 36 8.33 14.24 -4.97
CA VAL A 36 7.33 13.61 -5.84
C VAL A 36 7.97 12.97 -7.08
N LEU A 37 8.93 13.66 -7.70
CA LEU A 37 9.59 13.17 -8.92
C LEU A 37 10.57 12.03 -8.63
N ARG A 38 11.30 12.11 -7.51
CA ARG A 38 12.23 11.07 -7.08
C ARG A 38 11.52 9.74 -6.83
N ASP A 39 10.39 9.78 -6.15
CA ASP A 39 9.65 8.60 -5.72
C ASP A 39 8.53 8.22 -6.73
N LEU A 40 8.59 8.77 -7.96
CA LEU A 40 7.55 8.62 -8.98
C LEU A 40 7.28 7.15 -9.34
N ASP A 41 8.32 6.38 -9.56
CA ASP A 41 8.20 4.96 -9.93
C ASP A 41 7.61 4.13 -8.80
N ASP A 42 7.98 4.42 -7.55
CA ASP A 42 7.43 3.76 -6.37
C ASP A 42 5.92 4.01 -6.24
N PHE A 43 5.47 5.25 -6.52
CA PHE A 43 4.04 5.58 -6.55
C PHE A 43 3.27 4.82 -7.64
N LEU A 44 3.91 4.39 -8.71
CA LEU A 44 3.29 3.72 -9.84
C LEU A 44 3.31 2.19 -9.73
N THR A 45 4.02 1.63 -8.77
CA THR A 45 4.24 0.18 -8.65
C THR A 45 2.94 -0.62 -8.52
N PHE A 46 1.89 -0.06 -7.89
CA PHE A 46 0.63 -0.80 -7.71
C PHE A 46 -0.09 -1.13 -9.02
N TYR A 47 0.20 -0.44 -10.14
CA TYR A 47 -0.34 -0.76 -11.46
C TYR A 47 0.18 -2.09 -12.03
N ASP A 48 1.26 -2.61 -11.47
CA ASP A 48 1.83 -3.92 -11.82
C ASP A 48 1.16 -5.09 -11.07
N PHE A 49 0.04 -4.81 -10.38
CA PHE A 49 -0.77 -5.78 -9.64
C PHE A 49 -2.22 -5.78 -10.15
N PRO A 50 -3.01 -6.85 -9.89
CA PRO A 50 -4.42 -6.91 -10.25
C PRO A 50 -5.19 -5.68 -9.76
N GLN A 51 -6.13 -5.19 -10.57
CA GLN A 51 -6.92 -4.00 -10.23
C GLN A 51 -7.66 -4.14 -8.90
N GLU A 52 -8.12 -5.34 -8.56
CA GLU A 52 -8.81 -5.65 -7.32
C GLU A 52 -7.92 -5.44 -6.08
N HIS A 53 -6.60 -5.57 -6.24
CA HIS A 53 -5.64 -5.35 -5.15
C HIS A 53 -5.33 -3.88 -4.91
N TRP A 54 -5.58 -2.98 -5.86
CA TRP A 54 -5.18 -1.58 -5.78
C TRP A 54 -5.73 -0.85 -4.56
N LEU A 55 -6.97 -1.19 -4.14
CA LEU A 55 -7.57 -0.60 -2.94
C LEU A 55 -6.70 -0.83 -1.69
N HIS A 56 -6.05 -1.99 -1.60
CA HIS A 56 -5.20 -2.37 -0.47
C HIS A 56 -3.78 -1.84 -0.61
N LEU A 57 -3.25 -1.77 -1.84
CA LEU A 57 -1.88 -1.33 -2.13
C LEU A 57 -1.70 0.20 -2.07
N ARG A 58 -2.77 0.97 -2.28
CA ARG A 58 -2.75 2.44 -2.21
C ARG A 58 -2.84 3.02 -0.81
N THR A 59 -2.96 2.19 0.23
CA THR A 59 -3.20 2.65 1.60
C THR A 59 -2.43 1.82 2.61
N THR A 60 -1.99 2.46 3.68
CA THR A 60 -1.38 1.83 4.84
C THR A 60 -2.41 1.39 5.89
N ASN A 61 -3.71 1.68 5.67
CA ASN A 61 -4.77 1.39 6.62
C ASN A 61 -4.79 -0.05 7.18
N PRO A 62 -4.56 -1.11 6.37
CA PRO A 62 -4.51 -2.46 6.90
C PRO A 62 -3.42 -2.65 7.96
N ILE A 63 -2.22 -2.10 7.70
CA ILE A 63 -1.07 -2.16 8.63
C ILE A 63 -1.33 -1.27 9.85
N GLU A 64 -1.83 -0.06 9.65
CA GLU A 64 -2.17 0.88 10.73
C GLU A 64 -3.19 0.30 11.70
N SER A 65 -4.20 -0.41 11.20
CA SER A 65 -5.20 -1.11 12.00
C SER A 65 -4.58 -2.15 12.94
N ILE A 66 -3.61 -2.93 12.43
CA ILE A 66 -2.88 -3.92 13.23
C ILE A 66 -2.07 -3.22 14.32
N PHE A 67 -1.29 -2.20 13.96
CA PHE A 67 -0.47 -1.45 14.91
C PHE A 67 -1.31 -0.70 15.95
N ALA A 68 -2.49 -0.21 15.60
CA ALA A 68 -3.41 0.41 16.55
C ALA A 68 -3.85 -0.61 17.62
N GLY A 69 -4.20 -1.83 17.21
CA GLY A 69 -4.56 -2.91 18.13
C GLY A 69 -3.40 -3.34 19.04
N VAL A 70 -2.19 -3.47 18.48
CA VAL A 70 -0.98 -3.78 19.26
C VAL A 70 -0.68 -2.65 20.25
N ARG A 71 -0.68 -1.40 19.81
CA ARG A 71 -0.41 -0.22 20.64
C ARG A 71 -1.39 -0.10 21.78
N LEU A 72 -2.68 -0.33 21.56
CA LEU A 72 -3.70 -0.29 22.60
C LEU A 72 -3.37 -1.29 23.72
N ARG A 73 -2.99 -2.52 23.37
CA ARG A 73 -2.68 -3.58 24.37
C ARG A 73 -1.36 -3.35 25.07
N THR A 74 -0.32 -2.93 24.35
CA THR A 74 1.00 -2.67 24.96
C THR A 74 0.96 -1.45 25.88
N ASN A 75 0.21 -0.39 25.55
CA ASN A 75 0.05 0.78 26.41
C ASN A 75 -0.65 0.45 27.75
N VAL A 76 -1.63 -0.44 27.73
CA VAL A 76 -2.31 -0.87 28.98
C VAL A 76 -1.38 -1.68 29.89
N THR A 77 -0.46 -2.45 29.31
CA THR A 77 0.46 -3.30 30.09
C THR A 77 1.54 -2.51 30.84
N LYS A 78 1.79 -1.25 30.47
CA LYS A 78 2.75 -0.28 31.06
C LYS A 78 4.19 -0.76 31.26
N ARG A 79 4.42 -2.02 31.65
CA ARG A 79 5.74 -2.64 31.82
C ARG A 79 5.73 -4.07 31.31
N LEU A 80 6.71 -4.39 30.47
CA LEU A 80 6.99 -5.75 30.03
C LEU A 80 8.33 -6.17 30.62
N PRO A 81 8.39 -7.28 31.40
CA PRO A 81 9.58 -7.65 32.17
C PRO A 81 10.80 -7.96 31.31
N ASN A 82 10.58 -8.44 30.08
CA ASN A 82 11.66 -8.72 29.12
C ASN A 82 11.16 -8.69 27.68
N VAL A 83 12.10 -8.73 26.72
CA VAL A 83 11.83 -8.70 25.27
C VAL A 83 10.99 -9.91 24.84
N GLY A 84 11.24 -11.10 25.40
CA GLY A 84 10.49 -12.32 25.08
C GLY A 84 9.00 -12.17 25.40
N ASN A 85 8.66 -11.61 26.55
CA ASN A 85 7.28 -11.34 26.93
C ASN A 85 6.63 -10.30 26.03
N ALA A 86 7.40 -9.28 25.58
CA ALA A 86 6.92 -8.28 24.63
C ALA A 86 6.57 -8.92 23.28
N LEU A 87 7.46 -9.74 22.74
CA LEU A 87 7.23 -10.46 21.47
C LEU A 87 6.05 -11.42 21.56
N TYR A 88 5.94 -12.18 22.66
CA TYR A 88 4.82 -13.07 22.88
C TYR A 88 3.48 -12.32 22.95
N LEU A 89 3.43 -11.19 23.66
CA LEU A 89 2.24 -10.35 23.74
C LEU A 89 1.84 -9.83 22.33
N VAL A 90 2.79 -9.28 21.58
CA VAL A 90 2.54 -8.79 20.21
C VAL A 90 2.03 -9.92 19.33
N PHE A 91 2.69 -11.09 19.37
CA PHE A 91 2.26 -12.27 18.62
C PHE A 91 0.81 -12.66 18.95
N LYS A 92 0.46 -12.79 20.23
CA LYS A 92 -0.90 -13.14 20.65
C LYS A 92 -1.95 -12.11 20.30
N VAL A 93 -1.60 -10.82 20.33
CA VAL A 93 -2.49 -9.75 19.89
C VAL A 93 -2.74 -9.84 18.39
N VAL A 94 -1.69 -10.02 17.58
CA VAL A 94 -1.80 -10.12 16.11
C VAL A 94 -2.57 -11.41 15.74
N GLU A 95 -2.27 -12.54 16.38
CA GLU A 95 -2.99 -13.80 16.18
C GLU A 95 -4.51 -13.64 16.43
N ARG A 96 -4.88 -12.95 17.50
CA ARG A 96 -6.30 -12.68 17.81
C ARG A 96 -6.94 -11.72 16.81
N LEU A 97 -6.24 -10.69 16.39
CA LEU A 97 -6.72 -9.73 15.38
C LEU A 97 -6.91 -10.42 14.02
N SER A 98 -6.01 -11.34 13.65
CA SER A 98 -6.04 -12.05 12.37
C SER A 98 -7.31 -12.88 12.17
N GLN A 99 -7.94 -13.35 13.23
CA GLN A 99 -9.20 -14.10 13.17
C GLN A 99 -10.37 -13.28 12.60
N HIS A 100 -10.26 -11.95 12.64
CA HIS A 100 -11.29 -11.00 12.17
C HIS A 100 -10.87 -10.25 10.91
N TRP A 101 -9.74 -10.61 10.31
CA TRP A 101 -9.30 -9.95 9.08
C TRP A 101 -10.24 -10.27 7.92
N ARG A 102 -10.55 -9.23 7.18
CA ARG A 102 -11.29 -9.40 5.93
C ARG A 102 -10.36 -9.97 4.86
N LYS A 103 -10.91 -10.80 4.00
CA LYS A 103 -10.19 -11.27 2.82
C LYS A 103 -9.82 -10.09 1.93
N VAL A 104 -8.64 -10.17 1.31
CA VAL A 104 -8.21 -9.22 0.27
C VAL A 104 -9.17 -9.32 -0.92
N SER A 105 -9.57 -8.18 -1.48
CA SER A 105 -10.33 -8.15 -2.74
C SER A 105 -9.50 -8.87 -3.82
N GLY A 106 -10.12 -9.70 -4.64
CA GLY A 106 -9.38 -10.51 -5.62
C GLY A 106 -8.46 -11.57 -4.98
N SER A 107 -8.81 -12.13 -3.82
CA SER A 107 -7.98 -13.13 -3.13
C SER A 107 -7.62 -14.36 -3.97
N ASN A 108 -8.43 -14.71 -4.97
CA ASN A 108 -8.16 -15.74 -5.96
C ASN A 108 -6.96 -15.39 -6.87
N LEU A 109 -6.67 -14.10 -7.06
CA LEU A 109 -5.55 -13.62 -7.88
C LEU A 109 -4.21 -13.61 -7.11
N CYS A 110 -4.24 -13.78 -5.77
CA CYS A 110 -3.02 -13.81 -4.97
C CYS A 110 -2.05 -14.92 -5.41
N GLN A 111 -2.57 -16.08 -5.79
CA GLN A 111 -1.74 -17.19 -6.29
C GLN A 111 -1.03 -16.82 -7.58
N LEU A 112 -1.68 -16.10 -8.48
CA LEU A 112 -1.07 -15.63 -9.74
C LEU A 112 0.03 -14.61 -9.47
N VAL A 113 -0.20 -13.67 -8.55
CA VAL A 113 0.80 -12.68 -8.14
C VAL A 113 2.01 -13.38 -7.51
N LEU A 114 1.81 -14.32 -6.59
CA LEU A 114 2.88 -15.10 -5.97
C LEU A 114 3.62 -16.00 -6.98
N GLY A 115 2.91 -16.46 -8.01
CA GLY A 115 3.49 -17.21 -9.12
C GLY A 115 4.28 -16.37 -10.14
N GLY A 116 4.39 -15.05 -9.92
CA GLY A 116 5.14 -14.14 -10.79
C GLY A 116 4.42 -13.73 -12.07
N THR A 117 3.10 -13.93 -12.17
CA THR A 117 2.31 -13.44 -13.31
C THR A 117 2.41 -11.94 -13.42
N ARG A 118 2.76 -11.43 -14.62
CA ARG A 118 2.83 -9.99 -14.88
C ARG A 118 1.45 -9.40 -15.13
N PHE A 119 1.22 -8.25 -14.53
CA PHE A 119 0.06 -7.43 -14.76
C PHE A 119 0.49 -6.06 -15.33
N VAL A 120 -0.37 -5.47 -16.15
CA VAL A 120 -0.19 -4.13 -16.70
C VAL A 120 -1.52 -3.40 -16.56
N ASP A 121 -1.51 -2.26 -15.89
CA ASP A 121 -2.72 -1.49 -15.56
C ASP A 121 -3.85 -2.35 -14.95
N GLY A 122 -3.45 -3.33 -14.12
CA GLY A 122 -4.39 -4.19 -13.40
C GLY A 122 -4.88 -5.43 -14.15
N GLN A 123 -4.49 -5.61 -15.40
CA GLN A 123 -4.88 -6.75 -16.25
C GLN A 123 -3.69 -7.69 -16.50
N MET A 124 -3.94 -8.99 -16.66
CA MET A 124 -2.89 -9.94 -16.99
C MET A 124 -2.27 -9.62 -18.36
N ALA A 125 -0.96 -9.55 -18.43
CA ALA A 125 -0.23 -9.20 -19.65
C ALA A 125 -0.46 -10.19 -20.81
N GLY A 126 -0.97 -11.38 -20.56
CA GLY A 126 -1.30 -12.40 -21.58
C GLY A 126 -2.70 -12.27 -22.20
N GLU A 127 -3.62 -11.53 -21.59
CA GLU A 127 -4.99 -11.33 -22.12
C GLU A 127 -5.12 -10.12 -23.05
N MET A 128 -4.12 -9.25 -23.09
CA MET A 128 -4.13 -8.07 -23.99
C MET A 128 -3.76 -8.37 -25.44
N ALA A 129 -3.50 -9.64 -25.79
CA ALA A 129 -3.06 -10.07 -27.13
C ALA A 129 -4.16 -10.84 -27.93
N ALA A 130 -5.42 -10.75 -27.50
CA ALA A 130 -6.55 -11.40 -28.21
C ALA A 130 -7.53 -10.37 -28.75
#